data_370dc4ff2856dcda05e56440aafa5da0
#
_entry.id   370dc4ff2856dcda05e56440aafa5da0
#
_cell.length_a   1.000
_cell.length_b   1.000
_cell.length_c   1.000
_cell.angle_alpha   90.00
_cell.angle_beta   90.00
_cell.angle_gamma   90.00
#
_symmetry.space_group_name_H-M   'P 1'
#
loop_
_entity.id
_entity.type
_entity.pdbx_description
1 polymer ?
#
loop_
_entity_poly.entity_id
_entity_poly.type
_entity_poly.pdbx_seq_one_letter_code
_entity_poly.pdbx_strand_id
1 'polypeptide(L)'
;MSPRRSQPPGRSWIESLRRRGNSSVVRPYTVRVSRATLPPPTVAWPSTDPPLGPEAVLIPVKAFHQAKRRLGPALAHEERIRLVRAMAAHVVAACSPLPVAVVCDDDAVAHWAAELGATVMWEPRKGLNGAVTAAVTRLARSGTSWVTVAHGDLPRAAGLGTLEPFEGVTLVPDRRDDGTNVIRLPTALAFRFAYGPGSFRAHRAEATRLGVPVRVLRHPGLAYDVDWPADVSELGLTR
;
A
#
# COMPACT_ATOMS: atom_id res chain seq x y z
N MET A 1 -30.75 18.48 20.83
CA MET A 1 -29.34 18.21 20.58
C MET A 1 -29.27 17.07 19.51
N SER A 2 -29.04 17.43 18.26
CA SER A 2 -28.95 16.46 17.17
C SER A 2 -27.54 15.84 17.15
N PRO A 3 -27.38 14.50 16.96
CA PRO A 3 -26.09 13.88 16.89
C PRO A 3 -25.35 14.29 15.60
N ARG A 4 -24.13 14.79 15.74
CA ARG A 4 -23.23 15.05 14.61
C ARG A 4 -22.94 13.70 13.92
N ARG A 5 -23.35 13.56 12.67
CA ARG A 5 -22.94 12.43 11.81
C ARG A 5 -21.43 12.53 11.61
N SER A 6 -20.71 11.53 12.12
CA SER A 6 -19.28 11.35 11.84
C SER A 6 -19.10 11.08 10.33
N GLN A 7 -18.35 11.93 9.65
CA GLN A 7 -17.97 11.71 8.25
C GLN A 7 -17.02 10.49 8.18
N PRO A 8 -17.16 9.63 7.18
CA PRO A 8 -16.23 8.51 7.02
C PRO A 8 -14.82 9.01 6.67
N PRO A 9 -13.75 8.38 7.24
CA PRO A 9 -12.35 8.86 7.18
C PRO A 9 -11.72 8.69 5.81
N GLY A 10 -12.24 8.92 4.72
CA GLY A 10 -11.64 8.74 3.39
C GLY A 10 -11.79 9.93 2.45
N ARG A 11 -12.57 10.95 2.81
CA ARG A 11 -12.91 12.03 1.87
C ARG A 11 -11.92 13.18 1.80
N SER A 12 -11.17 13.48 2.85
CA SER A 12 -10.42 14.74 2.95
C SER A 12 -9.21 14.84 1.99
N TRP A 13 -8.47 13.75 1.74
CA TRP A 13 -7.32 13.78 0.85
C TRP A 13 -7.73 13.81 -0.64
N ILE A 14 -8.84 13.13 -1.02
CA ILE A 14 -9.43 13.17 -2.36
C ILE A 14 -9.93 14.60 -2.67
N GLU A 15 -10.58 15.26 -1.71
CA GLU A 15 -11.00 16.65 -1.85
C GLU A 15 -9.82 17.60 -2.01
N SER A 16 -8.70 17.34 -1.33
CA SER A 16 -7.48 18.15 -1.50
C SER A 16 -6.87 18.00 -2.89
N LEU A 17 -6.95 16.84 -3.53
CA LEU A 17 -6.55 16.65 -4.92
C LEU A 17 -7.48 17.37 -5.90
N ARG A 18 -8.80 17.34 -5.67
CA ARG A 18 -9.79 18.05 -6.51
C ARG A 18 -9.59 19.56 -6.53
N ARG A 19 -9.28 20.18 -5.40
CA ARG A 19 -9.09 21.63 -5.30
C ARG A 19 -7.85 22.16 -5.99
N ARG A 20 -6.87 21.29 -6.31
CA ARG A 20 -5.60 21.66 -6.94
C ARG A 20 -5.65 21.86 -8.46
N GLY A 21 -6.79 21.58 -9.11
CA GLY A 21 -6.99 21.87 -10.54
C GLY A 21 -7.12 23.37 -10.87
N ASN A 22 -7.26 24.27 -9.88
CA ASN A 22 -7.61 25.66 -10.13
C ASN A 22 -6.89 26.72 -9.26
N SER A 23 -5.76 26.43 -8.62
CA SER A 23 -4.96 27.49 -7.97
C SER A 23 -3.58 27.00 -7.52
N SER A 24 -2.56 27.75 -7.92
CA SER A 24 -1.19 27.69 -7.43
C SER A 24 -1.13 28.25 -6.01
N VAL A 25 -1.38 27.52 -5.00
CA VAL A 25 -0.86 27.56 -3.61
C VAL A 25 -1.62 26.55 -2.77
N VAL A 26 -0.99 25.44 -2.44
CA VAL A 26 -1.55 24.50 -1.49
C VAL A 26 -0.57 24.30 -0.36
N ARG A 27 -1.00 24.65 0.82
CA ARG A 27 -0.30 24.22 2.04
C ARG A 27 -0.53 22.71 2.18
N PRO A 28 0.53 21.88 2.16
CA PRO A 28 0.41 20.48 2.52
C PRO A 28 0.07 20.38 4.02
N TYR A 29 -0.55 19.28 4.40
CA TYR A 29 -0.54 18.80 5.78
C TYR A 29 0.78 19.18 6.42
N THR A 30 0.75 20.00 7.48
CA THR A 30 1.94 20.49 8.14
C THR A 30 2.48 19.40 9.06
N VAL A 31 3.05 18.35 8.47
CA VAL A 31 4.22 17.74 9.06
C VAL A 31 5.33 18.78 8.86
N ARG A 32 5.92 19.27 9.92
CA ARG A 32 7.10 20.14 9.85
C ARG A 32 8.19 19.34 9.12
N VAL A 33 8.23 19.44 7.80
CA VAL A 33 9.34 18.95 7.01
C VAL A 33 10.44 20.00 7.19
N SER A 34 11.40 19.68 8.03
CA SER A 34 12.69 20.35 7.99
C SER A 34 13.19 20.23 6.54
N ARG A 35 13.56 21.35 5.92
CA ARG A 35 14.24 21.38 4.61
C ARG A 35 15.60 20.71 4.77
N ALA A 36 15.62 19.38 4.81
CA ALA A 36 16.82 18.60 4.60
C ALA A 36 17.06 18.59 3.09
N THR A 37 18.13 19.21 2.66
CA THR A 37 18.75 19.07 1.35
C THR A 37 18.79 17.58 1.01
N LEU A 38 18.18 17.19 -0.12
CA LEU A 38 18.26 15.83 -0.65
C LEU A 38 19.75 15.41 -0.66
N PRO A 39 20.11 14.29 -0.01
CA PRO A 39 21.46 13.75 -0.12
C PRO A 39 21.72 13.33 -1.57
N PRO A 40 22.98 13.31 -2.01
CA PRO A 40 23.36 12.88 -3.35
C PRO A 40 22.92 11.44 -3.61
N PRO A 41 22.71 11.03 -4.89
CA PRO A 41 22.14 9.75 -5.26
C PRO A 41 23.12 8.60 -5.04
N THR A 42 23.31 8.15 -3.81
CA THR A 42 23.94 6.89 -3.41
C THR A 42 23.83 6.70 -1.89
N VAL A 43 22.63 6.75 -1.36
CA VAL A 43 22.40 6.25 -0.01
C VAL A 43 22.29 4.75 -0.11
N ALA A 44 23.27 4.02 0.43
CA ALA A 44 23.11 2.59 0.67
C ALA A 44 21.98 2.42 1.70
N TRP A 45 20.81 2.03 1.27
CA TRP A 45 19.72 1.73 2.19
C TRP A 45 20.12 0.59 3.13
N PRO A 46 19.86 0.69 4.44
CA PRO A 46 20.32 -0.30 5.41
C PRO A 46 19.92 -1.72 5.00
N SER A 47 20.87 -2.63 5.04
CA SER A 47 20.61 -4.08 4.85
C SER A 47 20.05 -4.74 6.11
N THR A 48 20.10 -4.05 7.25
CA THR A 48 19.59 -4.51 8.55
C THR A 48 18.28 -3.82 8.85
N ASP A 49 17.22 -4.61 9.03
CA ASP A 49 15.90 -4.09 9.38
C ASP A 49 15.79 -3.94 10.89
N PRO A 50 15.27 -2.80 11.38
CA PRO A 50 14.89 -2.69 12.78
C PRO A 50 13.71 -3.65 13.05
N PRO A 51 13.60 -4.22 14.27
CA PRO A 51 12.46 -5.02 14.63
C PRO A 51 11.19 -4.15 14.61
N LEU A 52 10.19 -4.57 13.85
CA LEU A 52 8.90 -3.87 13.75
C LEU A 52 7.85 -4.39 14.75
N GLY A 53 8.24 -5.32 15.64
CA GLY A 53 7.31 -5.96 16.57
C GLY A 53 6.63 -7.20 15.98
N PRO A 54 5.69 -7.80 16.73
CA PRO A 54 5.09 -9.08 16.35
C PRO A 54 4.19 -9.00 15.13
N GLU A 55 3.64 -7.84 14.83
CA GLU A 55 2.78 -7.58 13.66
C GLU A 55 3.24 -6.34 12.90
N ALA A 56 3.22 -6.41 11.56
CA ALA A 56 3.57 -5.29 10.71
C ALA A 56 2.73 -5.29 9.42
N VAL A 57 2.63 -4.12 8.77
CA VAL A 57 2.06 -3.99 7.43
C VAL A 57 3.19 -3.78 6.43
N LEU A 58 3.18 -4.56 5.34
CA LEU A 58 4.11 -4.44 4.22
C LEU A 58 3.39 -3.87 3.00
N ILE A 59 3.90 -2.77 2.46
CA ILE A 59 3.34 -2.12 1.28
C ILE A 59 4.36 -2.15 0.15
N PRO A 60 4.15 -2.94 -0.91
CA PRO A 60 4.99 -2.88 -2.10
C PRO A 60 4.66 -1.62 -2.92
N VAL A 61 5.67 -0.81 -3.20
CA VAL A 61 5.52 0.43 -3.98
C VAL A 61 6.55 0.46 -5.11
N LYS A 62 6.06 0.53 -6.35
CA LYS A 62 6.90 0.74 -7.53
C LYS A 62 7.26 2.20 -7.71
N ALA A 63 8.31 2.46 -8.50
CA ALA A 63 8.67 3.79 -8.96
C ALA A 63 7.43 4.58 -9.42
N PHE A 64 7.17 5.73 -8.81
CA PHE A 64 5.95 6.52 -9.04
C PHE A 64 5.77 6.90 -10.51
N HIS A 65 6.86 7.22 -11.22
CA HIS A 65 6.85 7.57 -12.65
C HIS A 65 6.46 6.41 -13.56
N GLN A 66 6.62 5.16 -13.10
CA GLN A 66 6.27 3.95 -13.85
C GLN A 66 4.87 3.42 -13.50
N ALA A 67 4.30 3.86 -12.37
CA ALA A 67 3.05 3.33 -11.88
C ALA A 67 1.84 3.81 -12.72
N LYS A 68 0.80 2.96 -12.77
CA LYS A 68 -0.52 3.28 -13.33
C LYS A 68 -0.50 3.86 -14.75
N ARG A 69 0.32 3.31 -15.64
CA ARG A 69 0.44 3.77 -17.05
C ARG A 69 -0.90 3.73 -17.80
N ARG A 70 -1.80 2.81 -17.44
CA ARG A 70 -3.15 2.69 -18.02
C ARG A 70 -4.05 3.90 -17.75
N LEU A 71 -3.73 4.73 -16.75
CA LEU A 71 -4.45 5.97 -16.46
C LEU A 71 -4.05 7.13 -17.38
N GLY A 72 -3.07 6.94 -18.28
CA GLY A 72 -2.61 7.98 -19.22
C GLY A 72 -3.71 8.68 -20.02
N PRO A 73 -4.78 8.00 -20.47
CA PRO A 73 -5.89 8.67 -21.14
C PRO A 73 -6.68 9.65 -20.27
N ALA A 74 -6.69 9.47 -18.96
CA ALA A 74 -7.46 10.31 -18.01
C ALA A 74 -6.61 11.33 -17.25
N LEU A 75 -5.30 11.09 -17.10
CA LEU A 75 -4.41 11.90 -16.26
C LEU A 75 -3.08 12.16 -16.96
N ALA A 76 -2.62 13.41 -16.92
CA ALA A 76 -1.26 13.75 -17.31
C ALA A 76 -0.22 13.04 -16.42
N HIS A 77 1.02 12.96 -16.89
CA HIS A 77 2.09 12.24 -16.19
C HIS A 77 2.26 12.69 -14.74
N GLU A 78 2.35 14.00 -14.51
CA GLU A 78 2.51 14.57 -13.17
C GLU A 78 1.27 14.39 -12.29
N GLU A 79 0.07 14.42 -12.85
CA GLU A 79 -1.18 14.16 -12.12
C GLU A 79 -1.24 12.70 -11.66
N ARG A 80 -0.79 11.78 -12.52
CA ARG A 80 -0.69 10.36 -12.20
C ARG A 80 0.31 10.10 -11.07
N ILE A 81 1.49 10.70 -11.12
CA ILE A 81 2.49 10.61 -10.04
C ILE A 81 1.91 11.11 -8.71
N ARG A 82 1.26 12.28 -8.73
CA ARG A 82 0.62 12.84 -7.53
C ARG A 82 -0.47 11.92 -6.97
N LEU A 83 -1.31 11.36 -7.84
CA LEU A 83 -2.36 10.43 -7.43
C LEU A 83 -1.78 9.18 -6.76
N VAL A 84 -0.79 8.54 -7.39
CA VAL A 84 -0.16 7.33 -6.86
C VAL A 84 0.51 7.59 -5.50
N ARG A 85 1.24 8.69 -5.36
CA ARG A 85 1.84 9.08 -4.06
C ARG A 85 0.79 9.33 -2.99
N ALA A 86 -0.30 10.01 -3.35
CA ALA A 86 -1.38 10.32 -2.40
C ALA A 86 -2.14 9.05 -1.96
N MET A 87 -2.41 8.12 -2.88
CA MET A 87 -3.03 6.84 -2.53
C MET A 87 -2.12 6.02 -1.62
N ALA A 88 -0.84 5.89 -1.96
CA ALA A 88 0.11 5.14 -1.14
C ALA A 88 0.27 5.75 0.27
N ALA A 89 0.32 7.08 0.38
CA ALA A 89 0.35 7.76 1.68
C ALA A 89 -0.94 7.52 2.50
N HIS A 90 -2.09 7.48 1.82
CA HIS A 90 -3.36 7.14 2.47
C HIS A 90 -3.36 5.71 3.00
N VAL A 91 -2.83 4.75 2.23
CA VAL A 91 -2.69 3.35 2.66
C VAL A 91 -1.77 3.24 3.87
N VAL A 92 -0.61 3.94 3.86
CA VAL A 92 0.30 4.01 5.03
C VAL A 92 -0.44 4.52 6.26
N ALA A 93 -1.21 5.60 6.14
CA ALA A 93 -1.97 6.15 7.26
C ALA A 93 -3.06 5.20 7.78
N ALA A 94 -3.67 4.39 6.88
CA ALA A 94 -4.68 3.40 7.24
C ALA A 94 -4.13 2.19 8.02
N CYS A 95 -2.80 2.06 8.11
CA CYS A 95 -2.14 0.96 8.82
C CYS A 95 -2.03 1.19 10.34
N SER A 96 -2.30 2.41 10.84
CA SER A 96 -2.25 2.69 12.28
C SER A 96 -3.19 1.75 13.06
N PRO A 97 -2.75 1.20 14.22
CA PRO A 97 -1.51 1.50 14.97
C PRO A 97 -0.29 0.65 14.59
N LEU A 98 -0.38 -0.25 13.61
CA LEU A 98 0.72 -1.14 13.27
C LEU A 98 1.86 -0.40 12.56
N PRO A 99 3.12 -0.81 12.79
CA PRO A 99 4.27 -0.30 12.04
C PRO A 99 4.20 -0.71 10.57
N VAL A 100 4.76 0.14 9.71
CA VAL A 100 4.73 -0.03 8.27
C VAL A 100 6.13 -0.25 7.71
N ALA A 101 6.27 -1.26 6.87
CA ALA A 101 7.41 -1.43 5.98
C ALA A 101 6.96 -1.12 4.54
N VAL A 102 7.80 -0.42 3.78
CA VAL A 102 7.62 -0.21 2.34
C VAL A 102 8.73 -0.93 1.60
N VAL A 103 8.35 -1.90 0.76
CA VAL A 103 9.31 -2.59 -0.11
C VAL A 103 9.34 -1.90 -1.48
N CYS A 104 10.53 -1.53 -1.93
CA CYS A 104 10.75 -0.78 -3.17
C CYS A 104 12.13 -1.02 -3.77
N ASP A 105 12.33 -0.52 -5.00
CA ASP A 105 13.58 -0.51 -5.75
C ASP A 105 13.84 0.84 -6.45
N ASP A 106 13.29 1.92 -5.90
CA ASP A 106 13.37 3.29 -6.44
C ASP A 106 13.67 4.28 -5.30
N ASP A 107 14.73 5.09 -5.46
CA ASP A 107 15.19 6.01 -4.43
C ASP A 107 14.15 7.07 -4.04
N ALA A 108 13.35 7.55 -5.00
CA ALA A 108 12.31 8.54 -4.70
C ALA A 108 11.19 7.92 -3.85
N VAL A 109 10.88 6.65 -4.06
CA VAL A 109 9.94 5.89 -3.22
C VAL A 109 10.52 5.66 -1.84
N ALA A 110 11.79 5.28 -1.75
CA ALA A 110 12.46 5.01 -0.48
C ALA A 110 12.53 6.26 0.41
N HIS A 111 12.94 7.41 -0.14
CA HIS A 111 12.94 8.68 0.59
C HIS A 111 11.54 9.08 1.04
N TRP A 112 10.55 8.97 0.15
CA TRP A 112 9.16 9.25 0.46
C TRP A 112 8.63 8.35 1.60
N ALA A 113 8.97 7.06 1.60
CA ALA A 113 8.56 6.13 2.64
C ALA A 113 9.17 6.49 3.99
N ALA A 114 10.48 6.83 4.01
CA ALA A 114 11.17 7.26 5.20
C ALA A 114 10.59 8.58 5.77
N GLU A 115 10.22 9.54 4.91
CA GLU A 115 9.53 10.79 5.32
C GLU A 115 8.19 10.51 6.02
N LEU A 116 7.51 9.42 5.69
CA LEU A 116 6.28 8.98 6.35
C LEU A 116 6.52 8.14 7.62
N GLY A 117 7.76 7.91 8.00
CA GLY A 117 8.12 7.07 9.15
C GLY A 117 8.02 5.57 8.89
N ALA A 118 7.88 5.15 7.64
CA ALA A 118 7.90 3.74 7.27
C ALA A 118 9.32 3.18 7.18
N THR A 119 9.51 1.93 7.56
CA THR A 119 10.78 1.22 7.35
C THR A 119 10.95 0.89 5.88
N VAL A 120 12.07 1.31 5.29
CA VAL A 120 12.39 1.03 3.89
C VAL A 120 13.02 -0.35 3.76
N MET A 121 12.42 -1.22 2.97
CA MET A 121 12.95 -2.53 2.60
C MET A 121 13.41 -2.48 1.13
N TRP A 122 14.71 -2.31 0.93
CA TRP A 122 15.28 -2.17 -0.40
C TRP A 122 15.46 -3.54 -1.07
N GLU A 123 14.75 -3.79 -2.17
CA GLU A 123 14.72 -5.09 -2.87
C GLU A 123 14.80 -4.92 -4.40
N PRO A 124 15.96 -4.53 -4.94
CA PRO A 124 16.12 -4.20 -6.35
C PRO A 124 15.97 -5.41 -7.26
N ARG A 125 15.39 -5.20 -8.44
CA ARG A 125 15.33 -6.15 -9.56
C ARG A 125 14.61 -7.47 -9.30
N LYS A 126 13.77 -7.56 -8.27
CA LYS A 126 13.06 -8.82 -7.92
C LYS A 126 11.64 -8.89 -8.50
N GLY A 127 11.13 -7.80 -9.04
CA GLY A 127 9.71 -7.68 -9.38
C GLY A 127 8.81 -7.78 -8.15
N LEU A 128 7.49 -7.63 -8.32
CA LEU A 128 6.54 -7.56 -7.20
C LEU A 128 6.59 -8.81 -6.31
N ASN A 129 6.44 -9.99 -6.90
CA ASN A 129 6.37 -11.23 -6.13
C ASN A 129 7.67 -11.53 -5.40
N GLY A 130 8.81 -11.35 -6.07
CA GLY A 130 10.12 -11.57 -5.47
C GLY A 130 10.44 -10.56 -4.36
N ALA A 131 10.08 -9.28 -4.54
CA ALA A 131 10.28 -8.25 -3.54
C ALA A 131 9.42 -8.50 -2.28
N VAL A 132 8.14 -8.84 -2.45
CA VAL A 132 7.27 -9.18 -1.32
C VAL A 132 7.79 -10.42 -0.58
N THR A 133 8.18 -11.49 -1.30
CA THR A 133 8.74 -12.70 -0.68
C THR A 133 9.99 -12.39 0.13
N ALA A 134 10.92 -11.62 -0.43
CA ALA A 134 12.15 -11.22 0.26
C ALA A 134 11.85 -10.39 1.51
N ALA A 135 10.96 -9.40 1.38
CA ALA A 135 10.58 -8.54 2.50
C ALA A 135 9.89 -9.32 3.63
N VAL A 136 8.96 -10.22 3.32
CA VAL A 136 8.31 -11.09 4.34
C VAL A 136 9.34 -11.97 5.03
N THR A 137 10.30 -12.53 4.29
CA THR A 137 11.40 -13.33 4.88
C THR A 137 12.27 -12.48 5.82
N ARG A 138 12.56 -11.23 5.47
CA ARG A 138 13.33 -10.30 6.32
C ARG A 138 12.55 -9.97 7.59
N LEU A 139 11.25 -9.66 7.48
CA LEU A 139 10.36 -9.43 8.63
C LEU A 139 10.31 -10.61 9.58
N ALA A 140 10.20 -11.83 9.06
CA ALA A 140 10.24 -13.05 9.87
C ALA A 140 11.57 -13.17 10.66
N ARG A 141 12.71 -12.90 10.01
CA ARG A 141 14.02 -12.91 10.65
C ARG A 141 14.19 -11.84 11.73
N SER A 142 13.49 -10.70 11.57
CA SER A 142 13.49 -9.60 12.56
C SER A 142 12.47 -9.80 13.69
N GLY A 143 11.81 -10.97 13.77
CA GLY A 143 10.88 -11.32 14.85
C GLY A 143 9.42 -10.96 14.61
N THR A 144 9.06 -10.47 13.41
CA THR A 144 7.66 -10.26 13.05
C THR A 144 6.98 -11.60 12.78
N SER A 145 5.91 -11.90 13.51
CA SER A 145 5.18 -13.17 13.42
C SER A 145 4.03 -13.12 12.41
N TRP A 146 3.43 -11.94 12.22
CA TRP A 146 2.31 -11.72 11.31
C TRP A 146 2.57 -10.53 10.40
N VAL A 147 2.26 -10.69 9.13
CA VAL A 147 2.35 -9.59 8.16
C VAL A 147 1.02 -9.41 7.43
N THR A 148 0.63 -8.15 7.26
CA THR A 148 -0.42 -7.75 6.33
C THR A 148 0.24 -7.12 5.10
N VAL A 149 0.23 -7.78 3.96
CA VAL A 149 0.68 -7.20 2.69
C VAL A 149 -0.50 -6.48 2.05
N ALA A 150 -0.38 -5.18 1.83
CA ALA A 150 -1.44 -4.36 1.23
C ALA A 150 -0.91 -3.57 0.02
N HIS A 151 -1.67 -3.51 -1.07
CA HIS A 151 -1.32 -2.68 -2.21
C HIS A 151 -1.43 -1.18 -1.89
N GLY A 152 -0.54 -0.36 -2.48
CA GLY A 152 -0.48 1.09 -2.24
C GLY A 152 -1.48 1.92 -3.05
N ASP A 153 -2.41 1.32 -3.76
CA ASP A 153 -3.35 1.96 -4.69
C ASP A 153 -4.82 1.85 -4.27
N LEU A 154 -5.04 1.75 -2.95
CA LEU A 154 -6.35 1.59 -2.32
C LEU A 154 -6.85 2.94 -1.75
N PRO A 155 -7.51 3.78 -2.55
CA PRO A 155 -7.89 5.14 -2.15
C PRO A 155 -8.95 5.21 -1.05
N ARG A 156 -9.59 4.09 -0.74
CA ARG A 156 -10.62 3.96 0.29
C ARG A 156 -10.17 3.05 1.44
N ALA A 157 -8.85 2.77 1.54
CA ALA A 157 -8.31 1.94 2.60
C ALA A 157 -8.64 2.51 3.99
N ALA A 158 -9.07 1.63 4.88
CA ALA A 158 -9.28 1.93 6.29
C ALA A 158 -9.11 0.64 7.10
N GLY A 159 -8.62 0.75 8.34
CA GLY A 159 -8.55 -0.35 9.28
C GLY A 159 -7.55 -1.45 8.94
N LEU A 160 -6.52 -1.17 8.12
CA LEU A 160 -5.48 -2.16 7.81
C LEU A 160 -4.70 -2.60 9.05
N GLY A 161 -4.47 -1.68 9.99
CA GLY A 161 -3.78 -1.99 11.26
C GLY A 161 -4.68 -2.60 12.33
N THR A 162 -5.97 -2.78 12.05
CA THR A 162 -6.95 -3.34 13.00
C THR A 162 -7.75 -4.47 12.39
N LEU A 163 -7.20 -5.15 11.39
CA LEU A 163 -7.83 -6.32 10.81
C LEU A 163 -7.96 -7.42 11.89
N GLU A 164 -9.17 -7.94 12.04
CA GLU A 164 -9.47 -9.01 12.96
C GLU A 164 -8.48 -10.18 12.86
N PRO A 165 -7.90 -10.66 13.95
CA PRO A 165 -7.03 -11.84 13.95
C PRO A 165 -7.72 -13.06 13.34
N PHE A 166 -6.95 -13.91 12.69
CA PHE A 166 -7.42 -15.17 12.11
C PHE A 166 -6.25 -16.13 11.99
N GLU A 167 -6.40 -17.33 12.51
CA GLU A 167 -5.37 -18.38 12.45
C GLU A 167 -5.36 -19.04 11.07
N GLY A 168 -4.69 -18.39 10.12
CA GLY A 168 -4.62 -18.83 8.74
C GLY A 168 -4.29 -17.66 7.81
N VAL A 169 -4.72 -17.74 6.56
CA VAL A 169 -4.53 -16.69 5.56
C VAL A 169 -5.82 -15.91 5.37
N THR A 170 -5.79 -14.60 5.60
CA THR A 170 -6.88 -13.70 5.22
C THR A 170 -6.58 -13.07 3.87
N LEU A 171 -7.50 -13.18 2.93
CA LEU A 171 -7.42 -12.59 1.59
C LEU A 171 -8.52 -11.56 1.41
N VAL A 172 -8.16 -10.37 0.91
CA VAL A 172 -9.12 -9.37 0.42
C VAL A 172 -8.96 -9.29 -1.09
N PRO A 173 -9.92 -9.80 -1.87
CA PRO A 173 -9.88 -9.67 -3.32
C PRO A 173 -10.14 -8.24 -3.77
N ASP A 174 -9.80 -7.95 -5.03
CA ASP A 174 -10.30 -6.77 -5.72
C ASP A 174 -11.81 -6.84 -5.96
N ARG A 175 -12.40 -5.79 -6.54
CA ARG A 175 -13.85 -5.74 -6.86
C ARG A 175 -14.29 -6.75 -7.91
N ARG A 176 -13.36 -7.35 -8.66
CA ARG A 176 -13.61 -8.30 -9.76
C ARG A 176 -13.36 -9.74 -9.36
N ASP A 177 -12.91 -9.99 -8.12
CA ASP A 177 -12.47 -11.31 -7.65
C ASP A 177 -11.32 -11.90 -8.50
N ASP A 178 -10.54 -11.06 -9.20
CA ASP A 178 -9.39 -11.47 -10.01
C ASP A 178 -8.07 -11.22 -9.28
N GLY A 179 -7.88 -10.01 -8.77
CA GLY A 179 -6.72 -9.58 -8.01
C GLY A 179 -6.85 -9.82 -6.51
N THR A 180 -5.73 -9.67 -5.81
CA THR A 180 -5.67 -9.69 -4.35
C THR A 180 -5.07 -8.39 -3.85
N ASN A 181 -5.86 -7.55 -3.20
CA ASN A 181 -5.44 -6.25 -2.70
C ASN A 181 -4.78 -6.32 -1.33
N VAL A 182 -5.22 -7.24 -0.47
CA VAL A 182 -4.63 -7.44 0.86
C VAL A 182 -4.51 -8.93 1.18
N ILE A 183 -3.36 -9.31 1.76
CA ILE A 183 -3.12 -10.64 2.32
C ILE A 183 -2.59 -10.48 3.75
N ARG A 184 -3.22 -11.11 4.74
CA ARG A 184 -2.66 -11.23 6.09
C ARG A 184 -2.35 -12.69 6.38
N LEU A 185 -1.12 -12.98 6.82
CA LEU A 185 -0.63 -14.33 7.05
C LEU A 185 0.51 -14.37 8.08
N PRO A 186 0.77 -15.57 8.69
CA PRO A 186 1.98 -15.78 9.48
C PRO A 186 3.22 -15.67 8.60
N THR A 187 4.25 -14.96 9.06
CA THR A 187 5.51 -14.81 8.31
C THR A 187 6.31 -16.10 8.19
N ALA A 188 6.11 -17.04 9.12
CA ALA A 188 6.73 -18.37 9.09
C ALA A 188 6.16 -19.28 8.00
N LEU A 189 5.01 -18.91 7.41
CA LEU A 189 4.39 -19.69 6.35
C LEU A 189 5.20 -19.55 5.05
N ALA A 190 5.65 -20.66 4.47
CA ALA A 190 6.36 -20.68 3.20
C ALA A 190 5.41 -20.40 2.01
N PHE A 191 4.74 -19.24 2.07
CA PHE A 191 3.70 -18.82 1.13
C PHE A 191 4.29 -18.29 -0.17
N ARG A 192 3.82 -18.79 -1.30
CA ARG A 192 4.23 -18.34 -2.63
C ARG A 192 3.31 -17.21 -3.10
N PHE A 193 3.82 -15.99 -3.07
CA PHE A 193 3.09 -14.85 -3.62
C PHE A 193 3.02 -14.94 -5.15
N ALA A 194 1.84 -14.71 -5.71
CA ALA A 194 1.54 -14.83 -7.14
C ALA A 194 0.67 -13.64 -7.60
N TYR A 195 1.09 -12.42 -7.28
CA TYR A 195 0.40 -11.20 -7.72
C TYR A 195 0.42 -11.08 -9.24
N GLY A 196 -0.67 -10.57 -9.79
CA GLY A 196 -0.95 -10.44 -11.20
C GLY A 196 -2.38 -10.91 -11.52
N PRO A 197 -2.74 -11.04 -12.80
CA PRO A 197 -4.06 -11.56 -13.20
C PRO A 197 -4.32 -12.94 -12.58
N GLY A 198 -5.52 -13.13 -12.04
CA GLY A 198 -5.91 -14.39 -11.37
C GLY A 198 -5.27 -14.60 -10.00
N SER A 199 -4.64 -13.58 -9.41
CA SER A 199 -3.89 -13.72 -8.15
C SER A 199 -4.78 -14.15 -6.98
N PHE A 200 -6.04 -13.76 -6.94
CA PHE A 200 -6.95 -14.20 -5.88
C PHE A 200 -7.14 -15.71 -5.86
N ARG A 201 -7.37 -16.30 -7.03
CA ARG A 201 -7.47 -17.76 -7.17
C ARG A 201 -6.14 -18.45 -6.83
N ALA A 202 -5.01 -17.90 -7.30
CA ALA A 202 -3.69 -18.44 -7.05
C ALA A 202 -3.34 -18.43 -5.55
N HIS A 203 -3.60 -17.35 -4.83
CA HIS A 203 -3.34 -17.26 -3.41
C HIS A 203 -4.26 -18.18 -2.57
N ARG A 204 -5.52 -18.36 -2.96
CA ARG A 204 -6.39 -19.36 -2.33
C ARG A 204 -5.85 -20.78 -2.52
N ALA A 205 -5.44 -21.12 -3.73
CA ALA A 205 -4.87 -22.44 -4.02
C ALA A 205 -3.59 -22.68 -3.23
N GLU A 206 -2.75 -21.65 -3.09
CA GLU A 206 -1.51 -21.75 -2.28
C GLU A 206 -1.79 -21.99 -0.80
N ALA A 207 -2.73 -21.29 -0.21
CA ALA A 207 -3.13 -21.54 1.18
C ALA A 207 -3.70 -22.97 1.38
N THR A 208 -4.51 -23.44 0.42
CA THR A 208 -5.00 -24.84 0.42
C THR A 208 -3.85 -25.84 0.30
N ARG A 209 -2.87 -25.59 -0.58
CA ARG A 209 -1.68 -26.43 -0.73
C ARG A 209 -0.87 -26.54 0.56
N LEU A 210 -0.83 -25.45 1.35
CA LEU A 210 -0.15 -25.38 2.64
C LEU A 210 -0.98 -25.98 3.79
N GLY A 211 -2.23 -26.40 3.54
CA GLY A 211 -3.11 -26.98 4.53
C GLY A 211 -3.57 -25.99 5.61
N VAL A 212 -3.56 -24.67 5.31
CA VAL A 212 -3.95 -23.64 6.27
C VAL A 212 -5.35 -23.09 5.98
N PRO A 213 -6.12 -22.72 7.01
CA PRO A 213 -7.44 -22.09 6.82
C PRO A 213 -7.37 -20.79 6.00
N VAL A 214 -8.39 -20.53 5.21
CA VAL A 214 -8.53 -19.31 4.41
C VAL A 214 -9.77 -18.55 4.81
N ARG A 215 -9.60 -17.28 5.16
CA ARG A 215 -10.70 -16.32 5.32
C ARG A 215 -10.70 -15.37 4.13
N VAL A 216 -11.81 -15.28 3.42
CA VAL A 216 -12.03 -14.24 2.40
C VAL A 216 -12.79 -13.09 3.03
N LEU A 217 -12.13 -11.95 3.18
CA LEU A 217 -12.74 -10.74 3.73
C LEU A 217 -13.18 -9.83 2.59
N ARG A 218 -14.49 -9.64 2.43
CA ARG A 218 -15.07 -8.70 1.46
C ARG A 218 -15.25 -7.35 2.11
N HIS A 219 -14.29 -6.45 1.90
CA HIS A 219 -14.27 -5.12 2.49
C HIS A 219 -14.34 -4.05 1.38
N PRO A 220 -15.43 -3.28 1.27
CA PRO A 220 -15.64 -2.35 0.13
C PRO A 220 -14.50 -1.36 -0.09
N GLY A 221 -13.88 -0.85 0.98
CA GLY A 221 -12.76 0.10 0.90
C GLY A 221 -11.45 -0.55 0.48
N LEU A 222 -11.17 -1.77 0.94
CA LEU A 222 -9.94 -2.50 0.62
C LEU A 222 -10.03 -3.24 -0.72
N ALA A 223 -11.24 -3.54 -1.20
CA ALA A 223 -11.44 -4.13 -2.52
C ALA A 223 -11.33 -3.09 -3.65
N TYR A 224 -11.34 -1.79 -3.32
CA TYR A 224 -11.34 -0.72 -4.31
C TYR A 224 -9.90 -0.28 -4.63
N ASP A 225 -9.33 -0.79 -5.69
CA ASP A 225 -8.10 -0.35 -6.33
C ASP A 225 -8.39 0.58 -7.53
N VAL A 226 -7.40 1.37 -7.94
CA VAL A 226 -7.50 2.31 -9.06
C VAL A 226 -6.61 1.85 -10.20
N ASP A 227 -7.17 1.19 -11.21
CA ASP A 227 -6.42 0.65 -12.34
C ASP A 227 -6.80 1.27 -13.69
N TRP A 228 -8.02 1.74 -13.83
CA TRP A 228 -8.60 2.20 -15.09
C TRP A 228 -9.06 3.65 -15.03
N PRO A 229 -9.15 4.36 -16.18
CA PRO A 229 -9.69 5.71 -16.24
C PRO A 229 -11.06 5.88 -15.57
N ALA A 230 -11.94 4.87 -15.67
CA ALA A 230 -13.24 4.89 -15.00
C ALA A 230 -13.11 4.99 -13.48
N ASP A 231 -12.11 4.33 -12.88
CA ASP A 231 -11.88 4.40 -11.42
C ASP A 231 -11.51 5.82 -10.98
N VAL A 232 -10.75 6.54 -11.82
CA VAL A 232 -10.40 7.96 -11.58
C VAL A 232 -11.65 8.83 -11.62
N SER A 233 -12.56 8.57 -12.58
CA SER A 233 -13.84 9.26 -12.70
C SER A 233 -14.73 9.02 -11.48
N GLU A 234 -14.80 7.79 -10.97
CA GLU A 234 -15.55 7.46 -9.76
C GLU A 234 -15.00 8.16 -8.49
N LEU A 235 -13.71 8.50 -8.47
CA LEU A 235 -13.11 9.34 -7.43
C LEU A 235 -13.41 10.83 -7.66
N GLY A 236 -13.99 11.21 -8.82
CA GLY A 236 -14.28 12.59 -9.22
C GLY A 236 -13.00 13.39 -9.44
N LEU A 237 -11.95 12.78 -9.96
CA LEU A 237 -10.65 13.38 -10.25
C LEU A 237 -10.44 13.68 -11.74
N THR A 238 -11.40 13.37 -12.60
CA THR A 238 -11.44 13.80 -14.01
C THR A 238 -11.97 15.21 -14.09
N ARG A 239 -11.45 15.98 -15.08
CA ARG A 239 -11.96 17.31 -15.47
C ARG A 239 -13.29 17.19 -16.17
#